data_c1657c9feba7463e4ae94170d39f3804
#
_entry.id   c1657c9feba7463e4ae94170d39f3804
#
_cell.length_a   1.000
_cell.length_b   1.000
_cell.length_c   1.000
_cell.angle_alpha   90.00
_cell.angle_beta   90.00
_cell.angle_gamma   90.00
#
_symmetry.space_group_name_H-M   'P 1'
#
loop_
_entity.id
_entity.type
_entity.pdbx_description
1 polymer ?
#
loop_
_entity_poly.entity_id
_entity_poly.type
_entity_poly.pdbx_seq_one_letter_code
_entity_poly.pdbx_strand_id
1 'polypeptide(L)'
;MCSVQNSSGFSLLLEYLALRLAVVACPFFYPTERISMGWPFPARLPLGAGFAGTCRASEVETTPSETELRDFCNLGYADGCPHLPADRCADNVRFAVARDEDSRIVLHYVSERLHQPVEYGRLEYDCQSQSWLAPMRAPCLQRQAECYVAVYLERRPRTARIPSDSPVDPAANPREERE
;
A
#
# COMPACT_ATOMS: atom_id res chain seq x y z
N MET A 1 12.97 5.90 21.26
CA MET A 1 11.81 6.68 21.75
C MET A 1 10.81 6.79 20.63
N CYS A 2 9.65 6.15 20.76
CA CYS A 2 8.57 6.22 19.77
C CYS A 2 7.80 7.53 19.97
N SER A 3 7.84 8.44 18.99
CA SER A 3 7.10 9.70 19.03
C SER A 3 5.66 9.46 18.57
N VAL A 4 4.70 9.78 19.43
CA VAL A 4 3.27 9.77 19.09
C VAL A 4 2.91 11.15 18.54
N GLN A 5 2.47 11.21 17.27
CA GLN A 5 1.88 12.41 16.67
C GLN A 5 0.37 12.33 16.76
N ASN A 6 -0.21 13.26 17.52
CA ASN A 6 -1.64 13.36 17.77
C ASN A 6 -2.26 14.46 16.87
N SER A 7 -3.22 14.11 16.02
CA SER A 7 -3.99 15.09 15.23
C SER A 7 -5.44 14.64 15.03
N SER A 8 -6.35 15.48 15.47
CA SER A 8 -7.79 15.64 15.16
C SER A 8 -8.66 14.39 14.86
N GLY A 9 -9.45 13.99 15.82
CA GLY A 9 -9.99 12.66 16.00
C GLY A 9 -11.35 12.26 15.38
N PHE A 10 -12.01 12.94 14.47
CA PHE A 10 -13.37 12.53 14.06
C PHE A 10 -13.50 11.99 12.63
N SER A 11 -12.70 12.46 11.69
CA SER A 11 -12.63 11.89 10.32
C SER A 11 -11.92 10.54 10.28
N LEU A 12 -10.99 10.32 11.21
CA LEU A 12 -10.14 9.15 11.34
C LEU A 12 -10.89 7.85 11.72
N LEU A 13 -12.03 7.95 12.41
CA LEU A 13 -12.79 6.77 12.84
C LEU A 13 -13.48 6.02 11.69
N LEU A 14 -13.95 6.72 10.68
CA LEU A 14 -14.57 6.12 9.49
C LEU A 14 -13.50 5.50 8.57
N GLU A 15 -12.35 6.15 8.43
CA GLU A 15 -11.20 5.62 7.68
C GLU A 15 -10.57 4.43 8.41
N TYR A 16 -10.52 4.47 9.74
CA TYR A 16 -10.04 3.37 10.57
C TYR A 16 -10.93 2.11 10.48
N LEU A 17 -12.26 2.27 10.38
CA LEU A 17 -13.19 1.16 10.17
C LEU A 17 -13.03 0.48 8.80
N ALA A 18 -12.75 1.25 7.75
CA ALA A 18 -12.43 0.72 6.43
C ALA A 18 -11.08 -0.03 6.42
N LEU A 19 -10.11 0.47 7.18
CA LEU A 19 -8.80 -0.17 7.35
C LEU A 19 -8.84 -1.47 8.17
N ARG A 20 -9.86 -1.69 9.01
CA ARG A 20 -9.99 -2.94 9.82
C ARG A 20 -10.15 -4.20 8.98
N LEU A 21 -10.59 -4.09 7.73
CA LEU A 21 -10.68 -5.21 6.79
C LEU A 21 -9.39 -5.41 5.99
N ALA A 22 -8.43 -4.50 6.10
CA ALA A 22 -7.15 -4.60 5.41
C ALA A 22 -6.25 -5.62 6.12
N VAL A 23 -5.61 -6.46 5.36
CA VAL A 23 -4.56 -7.39 5.82
C VAL A 23 -3.33 -6.57 6.23
N VAL A 24 -2.59 -7.03 7.20
CA VAL A 24 -1.44 -6.32 7.78
C VAL A 24 -0.12 -7.00 7.44
N ALA A 25 0.97 -6.24 7.29
CA ALA A 25 2.32 -6.74 7.03
C ALA A 25 3.21 -6.65 8.27
N CYS A 26 4.25 -7.49 8.34
CA CYS A 26 5.27 -7.39 9.39
C CYS A 26 6.13 -6.13 9.19
N PRO A 27 6.25 -5.21 10.16
CA PRO A 27 6.97 -3.94 10.00
C PRO A 27 8.49 -4.09 9.87
N PHE A 28 9.03 -5.27 10.19
CA PHE A 28 10.46 -5.60 10.10
C PHE A 28 10.84 -6.34 8.82
N PHE A 29 9.85 -6.69 8.00
CA PHE A 29 10.09 -7.36 6.73
C PHE A 29 10.46 -6.37 5.63
N TYR A 30 11.60 -6.60 4.99
CA TYR A 30 12.06 -5.82 3.83
C TYR A 30 11.87 -6.64 2.57
N PRO A 31 10.79 -6.43 1.79
CA PRO A 31 10.52 -7.18 0.57
C PRO A 31 11.52 -6.83 -0.53
N THR A 32 12.07 -7.83 -1.22
CA THR A 32 13.04 -7.67 -2.30
C THR A 32 12.47 -8.06 -3.65
N GLU A 33 11.90 -9.25 -3.74
CA GLU A 33 11.43 -9.86 -4.98
C GLU A 33 10.01 -10.40 -4.83
N ARG A 34 9.19 -10.22 -5.85
CA ARG A 34 7.84 -10.77 -5.90
C ARG A 34 7.89 -12.27 -6.19
N ILE A 35 7.15 -13.08 -5.40
CA ILE A 35 7.05 -14.51 -5.56
C ILE A 35 5.60 -14.94 -5.80
N SER A 36 5.41 -15.93 -6.67
CA SER A 36 4.07 -16.41 -7.07
C SER A 36 3.60 -17.62 -6.27
N MET A 37 4.52 -18.25 -5.51
CA MET A 37 4.26 -19.53 -4.85
C MET A 37 3.85 -19.35 -3.39
N GLY A 38 3.01 -20.26 -2.90
CA GLY A 38 2.71 -20.43 -1.49
C GLY A 38 1.37 -19.89 -1.01
N TRP A 39 0.66 -19.04 -1.78
CA TRP A 39 -0.64 -18.50 -1.37
C TRP A 39 -1.72 -18.76 -2.41
N PRO A 40 -2.88 -19.33 -2.02
CA PRO A 40 -4.00 -19.53 -2.94
C PRO A 40 -4.61 -18.23 -3.46
N PHE A 41 -4.50 -17.14 -2.67
CA PHE A 41 -5.06 -15.84 -2.99
C PHE A 41 -4.05 -14.70 -2.74
N PRO A 42 -2.96 -14.61 -3.52
CA PRO A 42 -1.90 -13.62 -3.27
C PRO A 42 -2.40 -12.17 -3.32
N ALA A 43 -3.49 -11.91 -4.05
CA ALA A 43 -4.13 -10.59 -4.08
C ALA A 43 -4.68 -10.10 -2.73
N ARG A 44 -4.91 -11.01 -1.80
CA ARG A 44 -5.40 -10.70 -0.43
C ARG A 44 -4.27 -10.50 0.57
N LEU A 45 -3.02 -10.67 0.16
CA LEU A 45 -1.89 -10.40 1.03
C LEU A 45 -1.74 -8.89 1.29
N PRO A 46 -1.13 -8.50 2.41
CA PRO A 46 -0.97 -7.11 2.84
C PRO A 46 -0.41 -6.17 1.78
N LEU A 47 0.59 -6.63 1.04
CA LEU A 47 1.21 -5.87 -0.03
C LEU A 47 0.60 -6.18 -1.42
N GLY A 48 -0.55 -6.89 -1.44
CA GLY A 48 -1.24 -7.29 -2.65
C GLY A 48 -0.57 -8.44 -3.40
N ALA A 49 0.60 -8.90 -3.00
CA ALA A 49 1.34 -10.03 -3.56
C ALA A 49 2.23 -10.66 -2.48
N GLY A 50 2.75 -11.86 -2.73
CA GLY A 50 3.79 -12.47 -1.92
C GLY A 50 5.17 -11.97 -2.34
N PHE A 51 6.05 -11.82 -1.35
CA PHE A 51 7.41 -11.35 -1.56
C PHE A 51 8.41 -12.24 -0.84
N ALA A 52 9.55 -12.51 -1.49
CA ALA A 52 10.79 -12.86 -0.83
C ALA A 52 11.40 -11.59 -0.25
N GLY A 53 12.31 -11.73 0.72
CA GLY A 53 12.93 -10.57 1.32
C GLY A 53 13.76 -10.94 2.53
N THR A 54 14.10 -9.94 3.33
CA THR A 54 14.93 -10.09 4.50
C THR A 54 14.22 -9.59 5.76
N CYS A 55 14.57 -10.17 6.89
CA CYS A 55 14.13 -9.73 8.21
C CYS A 55 15.14 -8.75 8.80
N ARG A 56 14.67 -7.58 9.21
CA ARG A 56 15.45 -6.50 9.84
C ARG A 56 14.96 -6.23 11.27
N ALA A 57 14.54 -7.28 11.95
CA ALA A 57 14.10 -7.21 13.34
C ALA A 57 15.26 -7.10 14.33
N SER A 58 16.48 -7.42 13.92
CA SER A 58 17.72 -7.30 14.69
C SER A 58 18.74 -6.45 13.93
N GLU A 59 19.87 -6.16 14.57
CA GLU A 59 20.99 -5.43 13.93
C GLU A 59 21.58 -6.19 12.73
N VAL A 60 21.47 -7.51 12.76
CA VAL A 60 21.92 -8.38 11.67
C VAL A 60 20.72 -8.76 10.81
N GLU A 61 20.79 -8.38 9.55
CA GLU A 61 19.80 -8.75 8.56
C GLU A 61 19.84 -10.27 8.32
N THR A 62 18.69 -10.94 8.35
CA THR A 62 18.57 -12.38 8.15
C THR A 62 17.63 -12.70 6.99
N THR A 63 17.90 -13.83 6.34
CA THR A 63 16.99 -14.35 5.30
C THR A 63 16.00 -15.31 5.96
N PRO A 64 14.70 -15.00 5.98
CA PRO A 64 13.70 -15.89 6.52
C PRO A 64 13.61 -17.19 5.72
N SER A 65 13.30 -18.29 6.38
CA SER A 65 12.96 -19.56 5.74
C SER A 65 11.65 -19.43 4.94
N GLU A 66 11.37 -20.36 4.05
CA GLU A 66 10.15 -20.39 3.26
C GLU A 66 8.89 -20.44 4.15
N THR A 67 8.95 -21.18 5.26
CA THR A 67 7.87 -21.23 6.24
C THR A 67 7.68 -19.89 6.93
N GLU A 68 8.74 -19.22 7.36
CA GLU A 68 8.66 -17.90 7.99
C GLU A 68 8.15 -16.82 7.01
N LEU A 69 8.57 -16.87 5.75
CA LEU A 69 8.03 -15.99 4.70
C LEU A 69 6.52 -16.15 4.56
N ARG A 70 6.04 -17.41 4.57
CA ARG A 70 4.62 -17.73 4.38
C ARG A 70 3.79 -17.41 5.61
N ASP A 71 4.25 -17.78 6.79
CA ASP A 71 3.42 -17.79 7.99
C ASP A 71 3.55 -16.48 8.81
N PHE A 72 4.64 -15.72 8.61
CA PHE A 72 4.94 -14.53 9.40
C PHE A 72 5.23 -13.28 8.55
N CYS A 73 6.23 -13.33 7.67
CA CYS A 73 6.77 -12.11 7.05
C CYS A 73 5.78 -11.41 6.11
N ASN A 74 5.07 -12.19 5.30
CA ASN A 74 4.03 -11.67 4.39
C ASN A 74 2.66 -11.52 5.06
N LEU A 75 2.53 -11.93 6.32
CA LEU A 75 1.33 -11.79 7.14
C LEU A 75 1.70 -11.03 8.39
N GLY A 76 0.88 -10.10 8.82
CA GLY A 76 1.09 -9.38 10.08
C GLY A 76 0.60 -10.18 11.28
N TYR A 77 0.80 -9.60 12.49
CA TYR A 77 0.49 -10.25 13.77
C TYR A 77 1.21 -11.57 13.97
N ALA A 78 2.51 -11.56 13.69
CA ALA A 78 3.35 -12.75 13.77
C ALA A 78 3.77 -13.06 15.22
N ASP A 79 2.83 -13.19 16.16
CA ASP A 79 3.11 -13.45 17.59
C ASP A 79 3.98 -14.68 17.82
N GLY A 80 3.92 -15.64 16.89
CA GLY A 80 4.78 -16.84 16.92
C GLY A 80 6.15 -16.67 16.25
N CYS A 81 6.47 -15.49 15.69
CA CYS A 81 7.74 -15.28 15.02
C CYS A 81 8.89 -15.15 16.04
N PRO A 82 9.93 -16.02 15.98
CA PRO A 82 11.02 -16.00 16.95
C PRO A 82 11.93 -14.76 16.83
N HIS A 83 11.82 -14.02 15.72
CA HIS A 83 12.64 -12.84 15.45
C HIS A 83 12.02 -11.53 15.93
N LEU A 84 10.76 -11.53 16.39
CA LEU A 84 10.11 -10.30 16.84
C LEU A 84 10.76 -9.72 18.09
N PRO A 85 11.25 -8.45 18.07
CA PRO A 85 11.82 -7.82 19.25
C PRO A 85 10.78 -7.65 20.37
N ALA A 86 11.17 -7.88 21.61
CA ALA A 86 10.30 -7.71 22.76
C ALA A 86 9.87 -6.24 22.98
N ASP A 87 10.80 -5.32 22.69
CA ASP A 87 10.65 -3.86 22.85
C ASP A 87 10.21 -3.13 21.58
N ARG A 88 9.61 -3.84 20.62
CA ARG A 88 9.16 -3.28 19.33
C ARG A 88 8.12 -2.19 19.51
N CYS A 89 8.16 -1.20 18.64
CA CYS A 89 7.16 -0.11 18.60
C CYS A 89 5.87 -0.49 17.87
N ALA A 90 5.92 -1.47 16.97
CA ALA A 90 4.76 -1.94 16.21
C ALA A 90 4.84 -3.45 15.97
N ASP A 91 3.68 -4.09 15.88
CA ASP A 91 3.50 -5.51 15.56
C ASP A 91 3.18 -5.70 14.07
N ASN A 92 2.61 -4.68 13.45
CA ASN A 92 2.19 -4.71 12.05
C ASN A 92 2.07 -3.32 11.45
N VAL A 93 1.91 -3.30 10.12
CA VAL A 93 1.59 -2.11 9.34
C VAL A 93 0.51 -2.42 8.30
N ARG A 94 -0.40 -1.47 8.08
CA ARG A 94 -1.42 -1.48 7.03
C ARG A 94 -1.16 -0.38 6.04
N PHE A 95 -1.44 -0.67 4.76
CA PHE A 95 -1.45 0.32 3.70
C PHE A 95 -2.83 0.33 3.05
N ALA A 96 -3.29 1.52 2.66
CA ALA A 96 -4.51 1.69 1.90
C ALA A 96 -4.39 2.88 0.95
N VAL A 97 -4.84 2.71 -0.30
CA VAL A 97 -5.00 3.83 -1.22
C VAL A 97 -6.19 4.66 -0.76
N ALA A 98 -5.92 5.89 -0.33
CA ALA A 98 -6.94 6.83 0.12
C ALA A 98 -7.48 7.66 -1.05
N ARG A 99 -6.63 7.95 -2.05
CA ARG A 99 -7.00 8.68 -3.25
C ARG A 99 -6.16 8.20 -4.42
N ASP A 100 -6.80 8.03 -5.55
CA ASP A 100 -6.18 7.66 -6.81
C ASP A 100 -6.58 8.69 -7.87
N GLU A 101 -5.65 9.54 -8.21
CA GLU A 101 -5.73 10.51 -9.31
C GLU A 101 -4.76 10.04 -10.41
N ASP A 102 -5.01 10.35 -11.67
CA ASP A 102 -4.20 9.85 -12.79
C ASP A 102 -2.70 10.12 -12.62
N SER A 103 -2.36 11.27 -12.06
CA SER A 103 -0.97 11.69 -11.82
C SER A 103 -0.44 11.39 -10.43
N ARG A 104 -1.32 11.07 -9.46
CA ARG A 104 -0.93 10.97 -8.04
C ARG A 104 -1.73 9.93 -7.29
N ILE A 105 -1.04 9.13 -6.49
CA ILE A 105 -1.64 8.20 -5.52
C ILE A 105 -1.36 8.72 -4.11
N VAL A 106 -2.42 8.84 -3.32
CA VAL A 106 -2.33 9.10 -1.88
C VAL A 106 -2.50 7.78 -1.15
N LEU A 107 -1.46 7.39 -0.42
CA LEU A 107 -1.43 6.18 0.38
C LEU A 107 -1.48 6.56 1.87
N HIS A 108 -2.37 5.94 2.61
CA HIS A 108 -2.35 5.99 4.07
C HIS A 108 -1.67 4.75 4.62
N TYR A 109 -0.95 4.91 5.72
CA TYR A 109 -0.44 3.79 6.51
C TYR A 109 -0.81 3.93 7.98
N VAL A 110 -0.96 2.80 8.63
CA VAL A 110 -1.17 2.71 10.09
C VAL A 110 -0.28 1.60 10.61
N SER A 111 0.56 1.92 11.60
CA SER A 111 1.29 0.93 12.39
C SER A 111 0.51 0.65 13.66
N GLU A 112 0.41 -0.61 14.06
CA GLU A 112 -0.34 -1.05 15.24
C GLU A 112 0.56 -1.84 16.18
N ARG A 113 0.26 -1.72 17.47
CA ARG A 113 0.81 -2.58 18.53
C ARG A 113 -0.33 -3.09 19.39
N LEU A 114 -0.37 -4.41 19.67
CA LEU A 114 -1.43 -5.04 20.43
C LEU A 114 -2.83 -4.65 19.91
N HIS A 115 -3.00 -4.63 18.59
CA HIS A 115 -4.24 -4.23 17.89
C HIS A 115 -4.66 -2.77 18.10
N GLN A 116 -3.80 -1.93 18.63
CA GLN A 116 -4.04 -0.49 18.77
C GLN A 116 -3.14 0.30 17.82
N PRO A 117 -3.66 1.34 17.16
CA PRO A 117 -2.85 2.20 16.32
C PRO A 117 -1.83 2.96 17.18
N VAL A 118 -0.56 2.93 16.78
CA VAL A 118 0.53 3.65 17.45
C VAL A 118 1.14 4.73 16.56
N GLU A 119 1.03 4.57 15.26
CA GLU A 119 1.50 5.55 14.29
C GLU A 119 0.62 5.49 13.04
N TYR A 120 0.38 6.64 12.44
CA TYR A 120 -0.29 6.73 11.14
C TYR A 120 0.29 7.87 10.33
N GLY A 121 0.14 7.77 9.03
CA GLY A 121 0.58 8.83 8.15
C GLY A 121 0.07 8.71 6.73
N ARG A 122 0.45 9.71 5.96
CA ARG A 122 0.10 9.87 4.55
C ARG A 122 1.37 9.93 3.72
N LEU A 123 1.37 9.21 2.62
CA LEU A 123 2.43 9.21 1.62
C LEU A 123 1.82 9.62 0.28
N GLU A 124 2.60 10.32 -0.53
CA GLU A 124 2.19 10.71 -1.87
C GLU A 124 3.19 10.22 -2.90
N TYR A 125 2.68 9.47 -3.86
CA TYR A 125 3.44 8.94 -4.98
C TYR A 125 3.03 9.66 -6.26
N ASP A 126 3.99 10.23 -6.95
CA ASP A 126 3.82 10.84 -8.26
C ASP A 126 3.99 9.79 -9.35
N CYS A 127 2.92 9.56 -10.13
CA CYS A 127 2.90 8.53 -11.18
C CYS A 127 3.71 8.94 -12.42
N GLN A 128 3.94 10.23 -12.65
CA GLN A 128 4.68 10.71 -13.80
C GLN A 128 6.18 10.58 -13.59
N SER A 129 6.67 11.08 -12.46
CA SER A 129 8.09 10.96 -12.10
C SER A 129 8.45 9.62 -11.47
N GLN A 130 7.45 8.77 -11.17
CA GLN A 130 7.60 7.49 -10.47
C GLN A 130 8.36 7.64 -9.14
N SER A 131 8.05 8.68 -8.39
CA SER A 131 8.78 9.02 -7.17
C SER A 131 7.84 9.40 -6.02
N TRP A 132 8.34 9.27 -4.80
CA TRP A 132 7.66 9.70 -3.59
C TRP A 132 7.96 11.18 -3.31
N LEU A 133 6.94 11.98 -2.98
CA LEU A 133 7.14 13.40 -2.62
C LEU A 133 7.88 13.55 -1.30
N ALA A 134 7.62 12.66 -0.35
CA ALA A 134 8.33 12.58 0.91
C ALA A 134 8.46 11.10 1.32
N PRO A 135 9.63 10.49 1.18
CA PRO A 135 9.83 9.09 1.57
C PRO A 135 9.80 8.93 3.09
N MET A 136 9.39 7.75 3.54
CA MET A 136 9.41 7.38 4.96
C MET A 136 10.86 7.24 5.47
N ARG A 137 11.05 7.60 6.74
CA ARG A 137 12.35 7.41 7.42
C ARG A 137 12.66 5.93 7.70
N ALA A 138 11.62 5.11 7.90
CA ALA A 138 11.76 3.69 8.17
C ALA A 138 11.95 2.90 6.86
N PRO A 139 13.12 2.33 6.56
CA PRO A 139 13.41 1.71 5.26
C PRO A 139 12.50 0.53 4.93
N CYS A 140 12.13 -0.28 5.93
CA CYS A 140 11.22 -1.42 5.73
C CYS A 140 9.83 -0.94 5.30
N LEU A 141 9.28 0.07 5.97
CA LEU A 141 7.96 0.60 5.65
C LEU A 141 7.96 1.31 4.29
N GLN A 142 9.02 2.06 3.98
CA GLN A 142 9.18 2.67 2.66
C GLN A 142 9.17 1.61 1.57
N ARG A 143 9.98 0.55 1.73
CA ARG A 143 10.05 -0.52 0.74
C ARG A 143 8.72 -1.26 0.58
N GLN A 144 8.00 -1.48 1.66
CA GLN A 144 6.67 -2.09 1.63
C GLN A 144 5.66 -1.20 0.91
N ALA A 145 5.68 0.12 1.15
CA ALA A 145 4.84 1.08 0.44
C ALA A 145 5.13 1.07 -1.07
N GLU A 146 6.41 0.98 -1.48
CA GLU A 146 6.81 0.84 -2.88
C GLU A 146 6.24 -0.43 -3.51
N CYS A 147 6.38 -1.57 -2.84
CA CYS A 147 5.83 -2.85 -3.31
C CYS A 147 4.31 -2.80 -3.41
N TYR A 148 3.64 -2.22 -2.42
CA TYR A 148 2.18 -2.07 -2.41
C TYR A 148 1.69 -1.22 -3.59
N VAL A 149 2.30 -0.05 -3.81
CA VAL A 149 1.91 0.85 -4.92
C VAL A 149 2.22 0.21 -6.27
N ALA A 150 3.36 -0.49 -6.43
CA ALA A 150 3.69 -1.19 -7.67
C ALA A 150 2.62 -2.23 -8.03
N VAL A 151 2.22 -3.07 -7.06
CA VAL A 151 1.16 -4.07 -7.26
C VAL A 151 -0.20 -3.42 -7.51
N TYR A 152 -0.50 -2.32 -6.82
CA TYR A 152 -1.73 -1.57 -7.03
C TYR A 152 -1.81 -1.02 -8.46
N LEU A 153 -0.76 -0.39 -8.95
CA LEU A 153 -0.70 0.17 -10.31
C LEU A 153 -0.86 -0.88 -11.41
N GLU A 154 -0.34 -2.09 -11.21
CA GLU A 154 -0.54 -3.19 -12.16
C GLU A 154 -2.02 -3.61 -12.28
N ARG A 155 -2.77 -3.50 -11.18
CA ARG A 155 -4.18 -3.90 -11.09
C ARG A 155 -5.16 -2.75 -11.33
N ARG A 156 -4.64 -1.54 -11.36
CA ARG A 156 -5.44 -0.33 -11.58
C ARG A 156 -6.25 -0.50 -12.88
N PRO A 157 -7.60 -0.35 -12.84
CA PRO A 157 -8.37 -0.31 -14.07
C PRO A 157 -7.83 0.82 -14.94
N ARG A 158 -7.36 0.51 -16.12
CA ARG A 158 -7.06 1.55 -17.11
C ARG A 158 -8.39 2.20 -17.46
N THR A 159 -8.62 3.39 -16.93
CA THR A 159 -9.72 4.24 -17.42
C THR A 159 -9.48 4.39 -18.91
N ALA A 160 -10.35 3.80 -19.73
CA ALA A 160 -10.27 3.98 -21.16
C ALA A 160 -10.31 5.49 -21.39
N ARG A 161 -9.23 6.06 -21.90
CA ARG A 161 -9.25 7.44 -22.37
C ARG A 161 -10.33 7.47 -23.42
N ILE A 162 -11.46 8.09 -23.09
CA ILE A 162 -12.44 8.49 -24.12
C ILE A 162 -11.66 9.47 -24.97
N PRO A 163 -11.42 9.18 -26.26
CA PRO A 163 -10.78 10.15 -27.13
C PRO A 163 -11.68 11.38 -27.17
N SER A 164 -11.29 12.45 -26.55
CA SER A 164 -11.91 13.75 -26.69
C SER A 164 -11.41 14.37 -27.99
N ASP A 165 -11.79 13.80 -29.12
CA ASP A 165 -11.66 14.44 -30.42
C ASP A 165 -12.56 13.71 -31.42
N SER A 166 -13.84 14.06 -31.39
CA SER A 166 -14.64 14.13 -32.62
C SER A 166 -14.84 15.60 -32.87
N PRO A 167 -14.26 16.19 -33.91
CA PRO A 167 -14.64 17.52 -34.34
C PRO A 167 -16.10 17.45 -34.73
N VAL A 168 -16.95 18.19 -34.05
CA VAL A 168 -18.32 18.45 -34.45
C VAL A 168 -18.23 19.27 -35.75
N ASP A 169 -18.51 18.61 -36.85
CA ASP A 169 -18.63 19.26 -38.15
C ASP A 169 -19.88 20.18 -38.13
N PRO A 170 -19.73 21.53 -38.20
CA PRO A 170 -20.86 22.45 -38.12
C PRO A 170 -21.57 22.66 -39.44
N ALA A 171 -21.37 21.79 -40.44
CA ALA A 171 -21.87 21.99 -41.78
C ALA A 171 -22.81 20.87 -42.24
N ALA A 172 -23.99 20.73 -41.60
CA ALA A 172 -25.11 19.98 -42.16
C ALA A 172 -26.45 20.59 -41.72
N ASN A 173 -26.78 21.73 -42.28
CA ASN A 173 -28.13 22.26 -42.22
C ASN A 173 -28.66 22.37 -43.65
N PRO A 174 -29.37 21.38 -44.18
CA PRO A 174 -30.17 21.57 -45.42
C PRO A 174 -31.48 22.26 -45.05
N ARG A 175 -31.61 23.55 -45.40
CA ARG A 175 -32.89 24.19 -45.52
C ARG A 175 -33.59 23.59 -46.75
N GLU A 176 -34.60 22.80 -46.54
CA GLU A 176 -35.58 22.51 -47.57
C GLU A 176 -36.54 23.71 -47.75
N GLU A 177 -36.43 24.30 -48.94
CA GLU A 177 -37.40 25.20 -49.46
C GLU A 177 -38.66 24.40 -49.82
N ARG A 178 -39.80 24.87 -49.37
CA ARG A 178 -41.14 24.43 -49.90
C ARG A 178 -41.64 25.48 -50.84
N GLU A 179 -41.91 25.07 -52.07
CA GLU A 179 -42.96 25.59 -52.94
C GLU A 179 -44.29 24.89 -52.65
#